data_1bee0f3d7e882e6481c16ceac8ec5f1a
#
_entry.id   1bee0f3d7e882e6481c16ceac8ec5f1a
#
_cell.length_a   1.000
_cell.length_b   1.000
_cell.length_c   1.000
_cell.angle_alpha   90.00
_cell.angle_beta   90.00
_cell.angle_gamma   90.00
#
_symmetry.space_group_name_H-M   'P 1'
#
loop_
_entity.id
_entity.type
_entity.pdbx_description
1 polymer ?
#
loop_
_entity_poly.entity_id
_entity_poly.type
_entity_poly.pdbx_seq_one_letter_code
_entity_poly.pdbx_strand_id
1 'polypeptide(L)'
;FTFVCACERVEENYLSENVEYAAAQYDLLIEKLEKNGKPWAPRTVDTKGNIVYARNVWDWTSGFFAGSLWYLYNLTGDEKWKTLAKKYTEALKQQQYITSHHDIGFIIGCSYLNGMRMGQEAYDTIIVQAAKSLSTRFRSGAGVIQSWNTRTGWQAQRGWESPVIIDNMM
;
A
#
# COMPACT_ATOMS: atom_id res chain seq x y z
N PHE A 1 -9.90 -42.67 7.62
CA PHE A 1 -8.63 -41.95 7.36
C PHE A 1 -8.63 -41.18 6.02
N THR A 2 -9.72 -41.18 5.24
CA THR A 2 -9.76 -40.58 3.89
C THR A 2 -10.39 -39.17 3.88
N PHE A 3 -10.91 -38.68 5.00
CA PHE A 3 -11.60 -37.38 5.06
C PHE A 3 -10.66 -36.16 5.17
N VAL A 4 -9.47 -36.31 5.74
CA VAL A 4 -8.50 -35.20 5.91
C VAL A 4 -7.92 -34.75 4.57
N CYS A 5 -7.69 -35.69 3.63
CA CYS A 5 -7.10 -35.42 2.33
C CYS A 5 -8.03 -34.63 1.36
N ALA A 6 -9.34 -34.66 1.59
CA ALA A 6 -10.31 -33.95 0.74
C ALA A 6 -10.40 -32.44 1.09
N CYS A 7 -10.27 -32.07 2.36
CA CYS A 7 -10.26 -30.67 2.79
C CYS A 7 -9.01 -29.94 2.29
N GLU A 8 -7.82 -30.54 2.40
CA GLU A 8 -6.58 -29.93 1.92
C GLU A 8 -6.60 -29.66 0.40
N ARG A 9 -7.11 -30.58 -0.39
CA ARG A 9 -7.22 -30.39 -1.85
C ARG A 9 -8.22 -29.31 -2.26
N VAL A 10 -9.29 -29.11 -1.50
CA VAL A 10 -10.27 -28.05 -1.78
C VAL A 10 -9.69 -26.68 -1.44
N GLU A 11 -8.92 -26.55 -0.37
CA GLU A 11 -8.25 -25.30 0.00
C GLU A 11 -7.14 -24.91 -1.01
N GLU A 12 -6.33 -25.87 -1.46
CA GLU A 12 -5.29 -25.63 -2.47
C GLU A 12 -5.88 -25.17 -3.80
N ASN A 13 -6.94 -25.81 -4.29
CA ASN A 13 -7.60 -25.39 -5.52
C ASN A 13 -8.22 -23.99 -5.40
N TYR A 14 -8.87 -23.69 -4.26
CA TYR A 14 -9.48 -22.39 -4.03
C TYR A 14 -8.43 -21.27 -4.05
N LEU A 15 -7.29 -21.47 -3.41
CA LEU A 15 -6.21 -20.45 -3.37
C LEU A 15 -5.62 -20.24 -4.79
N SER A 16 -5.27 -21.32 -5.50
CA SER A 16 -4.68 -21.21 -6.84
C SER A 16 -5.61 -20.52 -7.84
N GLU A 17 -6.89 -20.92 -7.87
CA GLU A 17 -7.90 -20.30 -8.73
C GLU A 17 -8.07 -18.79 -8.45
N ASN A 18 -8.08 -18.38 -7.18
CA ASN A 18 -8.17 -16.96 -6.83
C ASN A 18 -6.90 -16.18 -7.20
N VAL A 19 -5.71 -16.78 -7.04
CA VAL A 19 -4.45 -16.15 -7.45
C VAL A 19 -4.38 -15.99 -8.97
N GLU A 20 -4.78 -17.01 -9.74
CA GLU A 20 -4.85 -16.94 -11.20
C GLU A 20 -5.84 -15.87 -11.67
N TYR A 21 -7.04 -15.82 -11.06
CA TYR A 21 -8.03 -14.80 -11.36
C TYR A 21 -7.50 -13.40 -11.04
N ALA A 22 -6.89 -13.20 -9.87
CA ALA A 22 -6.30 -11.93 -9.48
C ALA A 22 -5.21 -11.51 -10.46
N ALA A 23 -4.29 -12.42 -10.82
CA ALA A 23 -3.23 -12.15 -11.78
C ALA A 23 -3.80 -11.70 -13.14
N ALA A 24 -4.82 -12.37 -13.67
CA ALA A 24 -5.48 -12.00 -14.91
C ALA A 24 -6.13 -10.60 -14.84
N GLN A 25 -6.77 -10.25 -13.70
CA GLN A 25 -7.36 -8.90 -13.50
C GLN A 25 -6.27 -7.82 -13.42
N TYR A 26 -5.14 -8.13 -12.78
CA TYR A 26 -4.01 -7.19 -12.70
C TYR A 26 -3.33 -7.02 -14.06
N ASP A 27 -3.24 -8.05 -14.90
CA ASP A 27 -2.75 -7.92 -16.28
C ASP A 27 -3.60 -6.93 -17.09
N LEU A 28 -4.92 -7.06 -17.04
CA LEU A 28 -5.86 -6.13 -17.69
C LEU A 28 -5.74 -4.70 -17.14
N LEU A 29 -5.57 -4.57 -15.82
CA LEU A 29 -5.39 -3.27 -15.19
C LEU A 29 -4.09 -2.60 -15.63
N ILE A 30 -2.98 -3.36 -15.64
CA ILE A 30 -1.66 -2.86 -16.05
C ILE A 30 -1.66 -2.43 -17.51
N GLU A 31 -2.29 -3.19 -18.41
CA GLU A 31 -2.43 -2.77 -19.80
C GLU A 31 -3.08 -1.38 -19.93
N LYS A 32 -4.12 -1.12 -19.13
CA LYS A 32 -4.78 0.21 -19.10
C LYS A 32 -3.89 1.29 -18.50
N LEU A 33 -3.12 0.96 -17.45
CA LEU A 33 -2.20 1.90 -16.79
C LEU A 33 -1.03 2.28 -17.70
N GLU A 34 -0.43 1.31 -18.39
CA GLU A 34 0.69 1.54 -19.31
C GLU A 34 0.29 2.46 -20.49
N LYS A 35 -0.91 2.31 -21.02
CA LYS A 35 -1.45 3.20 -22.06
C LYS A 35 -1.54 4.65 -21.59
N ASN A 36 -1.64 4.89 -20.28
CA ASN A 36 -1.72 6.23 -19.71
C ASN A 36 -0.34 6.90 -19.51
N GLY A 37 0.74 6.13 -19.58
CA GLY A 37 2.12 6.60 -19.50
C GLY A 37 2.53 7.22 -18.16
N LYS A 38 1.74 7.04 -17.09
CA LYS A 38 1.99 7.62 -15.77
C LYS A 38 2.11 6.52 -14.71
N PRO A 39 3.11 6.58 -13.82
CA PRO A 39 3.31 5.61 -12.77
C PRO A 39 2.37 5.84 -11.56
N TRP A 40 1.13 6.24 -11.83
CA TRP A 40 0.16 6.50 -10.77
C TRP A 40 -0.59 5.24 -10.38
N ALA A 41 -0.70 5.00 -9.07
CA ALA A 41 -1.48 3.90 -8.55
C ALA A 41 -2.98 4.08 -8.87
N PRO A 42 -3.68 3.03 -9.29
CA PRO A 42 -5.14 3.06 -9.37
C PRO A 42 -5.73 3.15 -7.98
N ARG A 43 -6.79 3.92 -7.81
CA ARG A 43 -7.50 4.08 -6.53
C ARG A 43 -8.88 3.42 -6.55
N THR A 44 -9.64 3.67 -7.61
CA THR A 44 -11.00 3.15 -7.79
C THR A 44 -11.40 3.26 -9.25
N VAL A 45 -12.64 2.92 -9.55
CA VAL A 45 -13.27 3.19 -10.85
C VAL A 45 -14.45 4.15 -10.65
N ASP A 46 -14.70 5.00 -11.64
CA ASP A 46 -15.89 5.84 -11.65
C ASP A 46 -17.14 5.06 -12.11
N THR A 47 -18.29 5.71 -12.10
CA THR A 47 -19.57 5.10 -12.53
C THR A 47 -19.60 4.69 -14.01
N LYS A 48 -18.62 5.13 -14.80
CA LYS A 48 -18.46 4.79 -16.22
C LYS A 48 -17.39 3.72 -16.45
N GLY A 49 -16.79 3.19 -15.37
CA GLY A 49 -15.73 2.20 -15.45
C GLY A 49 -14.33 2.74 -15.77
N ASN A 50 -14.12 4.07 -15.72
CA ASN A 50 -12.81 4.66 -15.92
C ASN A 50 -11.98 4.58 -14.63
N ILE A 51 -10.67 4.37 -14.78
CA ILE A 51 -9.75 4.34 -13.63
C ILE A 51 -9.60 5.75 -13.05
N VAL A 52 -9.85 5.86 -11.75
CA VAL A 52 -9.50 7.04 -10.94
C VAL A 52 -8.17 6.75 -10.26
N TYR A 53 -7.21 7.64 -10.39
CA TYR A 53 -5.85 7.48 -9.89
C TYR A 53 -5.63 8.18 -8.56
N ALA A 54 -4.76 7.62 -7.73
CA ALA A 54 -4.15 8.30 -6.60
C ALA A 54 -3.16 9.35 -7.14
N ARG A 55 -3.62 10.59 -7.30
CA ARG A 55 -2.90 11.63 -8.07
C ARG A 55 -1.86 12.41 -7.30
N ASN A 56 -1.77 12.23 -6.00
CA ASN A 56 -0.86 13.01 -5.17
C ASN A 56 -0.31 12.19 -4.00
N VAL A 57 0.74 12.72 -3.42
CA VAL A 57 1.46 12.15 -2.28
C VAL A 57 0.61 11.99 -1.00
N TRP A 58 -0.54 12.64 -0.96
CA TRP A 58 -1.46 12.63 0.19
C TRP A 58 -2.50 11.53 0.11
N ASP A 59 -2.57 10.80 -0.99
CA ASP A 59 -3.53 9.71 -1.13
C ASP A 59 -3.00 8.46 -0.42
N TRP A 60 -3.60 8.17 0.72
CA TRP A 60 -3.23 7.07 1.58
C TRP A 60 -3.29 5.70 0.89
N THR A 61 -4.08 5.58 -0.19
CA THR A 61 -4.22 4.32 -0.93
C THR A 61 -3.05 4.04 -1.90
N SER A 62 -2.16 5.01 -2.11
CA SER A 62 -1.13 4.92 -3.16
C SER A 62 -0.17 3.74 -3.01
N GLY A 63 0.05 3.25 -1.78
CA GLY A 63 0.92 2.09 -1.51
C GLY A 63 0.30 0.73 -1.82
N PHE A 64 -1.02 0.61 -1.83
CA PHE A 64 -1.69 -0.70 -1.92
C PHE A 64 -1.49 -1.39 -3.26
N PHE A 65 -1.49 -0.65 -4.36
CA PHE A 65 -1.29 -1.24 -5.68
C PHE A 65 0.09 -1.90 -5.80
N ALA A 66 1.15 -1.19 -5.39
CA ALA A 66 2.50 -1.76 -5.34
C ALA A 66 2.55 -2.97 -4.39
N GLY A 67 1.89 -2.89 -3.25
CA GLY A 67 1.77 -3.99 -2.29
C GLY A 67 1.14 -5.25 -2.89
N SER A 68 0.06 -5.08 -3.63
CA SER A 68 -0.62 -6.21 -4.30
C SER A 68 0.28 -6.88 -5.35
N LEU A 69 1.08 -6.09 -6.09
CA LEU A 69 2.05 -6.64 -7.04
C LEU A 69 3.16 -7.44 -6.35
N TRP A 70 3.62 -7.00 -5.17
CA TRP A 70 4.55 -7.79 -4.35
C TRP A 70 3.93 -9.11 -3.90
N TYR A 71 2.65 -9.13 -3.51
CA TYR A 71 1.96 -10.37 -3.16
C TYR A 71 1.76 -11.29 -4.35
N LEU A 72 1.43 -10.76 -5.53
CA LEU A 72 1.37 -11.58 -6.75
C LEU A 72 2.74 -12.21 -7.06
N TYR A 73 3.83 -11.47 -6.92
CA TYR A 73 5.17 -12.05 -7.04
C TYR A 73 5.39 -13.18 -6.03
N ASN A 74 5.08 -12.96 -4.76
CA ASN A 74 5.26 -13.96 -3.71
C ASN A 74 4.45 -15.25 -3.94
N LEU A 75 3.23 -15.10 -4.46
CA LEU A 75 2.30 -16.22 -4.66
C LEU A 75 2.54 -16.99 -5.96
N THR A 76 3.04 -16.33 -7.00
CA THR A 76 3.22 -16.93 -8.32
C THR A 76 4.68 -17.25 -8.66
N GLY A 77 5.64 -16.58 -8.04
CA GLY A 77 7.06 -16.64 -8.42
C GLY A 77 7.39 -15.98 -9.77
N ASP A 78 6.42 -15.34 -10.44
CA ASP A 78 6.63 -14.73 -11.74
C ASP A 78 7.34 -13.37 -11.63
N GLU A 79 8.53 -13.27 -12.19
CA GLU A 79 9.40 -12.08 -12.15
C GLU A 79 8.78 -10.84 -12.81
N LYS A 80 7.75 -10.99 -13.65
CA LYS A 80 7.01 -9.84 -14.18
C LYS A 80 6.38 -9.02 -13.05
N TRP A 81 5.80 -9.68 -12.05
CA TRP A 81 5.17 -9.02 -10.91
C TRP A 81 6.17 -8.27 -10.06
N LYS A 82 7.36 -8.85 -9.84
CA LYS A 82 8.46 -8.18 -9.15
C LYS A 82 8.93 -6.92 -9.89
N THR A 83 9.08 -7.01 -11.20
CA THR A 83 9.47 -5.87 -12.04
C THR A 83 8.46 -4.73 -11.93
N LEU A 84 7.17 -5.05 -12.03
CA LEU A 84 6.10 -4.08 -11.89
C LEU A 84 6.00 -3.54 -10.45
N ALA A 85 6.11 -4.41 -9.45
CA ALA A 85 6.10 -4.01 -8.05
C ALA A 85 7.21 -3.00 -7.74
N LYS A 86 8.43 -3.24 -8.21
CA LYS A 86 9.55 -2.29 -8.11
C LYS A 86 9.20 -0.95 -8.74
N LYS A 87 8.74 -0.95 -9.99
CA LYS A 87 8.36 0.26 -10.74
C LYS A 87 7.39 1.14 -9.94
N TYR A 88 6.30 0.54 -9.45
CA TYR A 88 5.26 1.28 -8.72
C TYR A 88 5.67 1.61 -7.28
N THR A 89 6.51 0.81 -6.64
CA THR A 89 7.09 1.11 -5.33
C THR A 89 8.02 2.33 -5.42
N GLU A 90 8.94 2.33 -6.36
CA GLU A 90 9.95 3.40 -6.51
C GLU A 90 9.34 4.75 -6.88
N ALA A 91 8.20 4.75 -7.57
CA ALA A 91 7.42 5.96 -7.82
C ALA A 91 6.95 6.67 -6.54
N LEU A 92 6.89 5.94 -5.40
CA LEU A 92 6.47 6.47 -4.10
C LEU A 92 7.64 6.96 -3.23
N LYS A 93 8.87 6.98 -3.73
CA LYS A 93 10.08 7.27 -2.95
C LYS A 93 10.01 8.57 -2.15
N GLN A 94 9.41 9.62 -2.71
CA GLN A 94 9.36 10.92 -2.06
C GLN A 94 8.40 10.96 -0.86
N GLN A 95 7.46 10.02 -0.76
CA GLN A 95 6.51 9.93 0.35
C GLN A 95 7.17 9.60 1.69
N GLN A 96 8.38 9.08 1.71
CA GLN A 96 9.15 8.85 2.94
C GLN A 96 9.33 10.11 3.81
N TYR A 97 9.17 11.29 3.24
CA TYR A 97 9.32 12.58 3.93
C TYR A 97 8.01 13.21 4.41
N ILE A 98 6.89 12.53 4.28
CA ILE A 98 5.59 13.03 4.74
C ILE A 98 5.58 13.14 6.26
N THR A 99 5.24 14.33 6.78
CA THR A 99 5.14 14.60 8.21
C THR A 99 3.77 15.13 8.64
N SER A 100 2.82 15.24 7.71
CA SER A 100 1.53 15.91 7.90
C SER A 100 0.41 14.97 8.35
N HIS A 101 0.53 13.68 8.12
CA HIS A 101 -0.46 12.66 8.49
C HIS A 101 0.20 11.29 8.73
N HIS A 102 -0.54 10.39 9.36
CA HIS A 102 -0.06 9.05 9.71
C HIS A 102 -0.03 8.06 8.53
N ASP A 103 -0.74 8.35 7.45
CA ASP A 103 -0.91 7.43 6.31
C ASP A 103 0.39 7.07 5.58
N ILE A 104 1.50 7.71 5.94
CA ILE A 104 2.84 7.30 5.50
C ILE A 104 3.10 5.82 5.81
N GLY A 105 2.50 5.28 6.89
CA GLY A 105 2.55 3.86 7.24
C GLY A 105 1.94 3.00 6.13
N PHE A 106 0.73 3.34 5.65
CA PHE A 106 0.10 2.63 4.53
C PHE A 106 0.91 2.75 3.25
N ILE A 107 1.36 3.95 2.93
CA ILE A 107 2.07 4.21 1.67
C ILE A 107 3.38 3.41 1.63
N ILE A 108 4.22 3.55 2.63
CA ILE A 108 5.55 2.92 2.67
C ILE A 108 5.47 1.47 3.15
N GLY A 109 4.61 1.15 4.13
CA GLY A 109 4.45 -0.20 4.64
C GLY A 109 3.92 -1.16 3.59
N CYS A 110 2.88 -0.78 2.85
CA CYS A 110 2.35 -1.65 1.79
C CYS A 110 3.28 -1.78 0.58
N SER A 111 4.10 -0.78 0.28
CA SER A 111 5.02 -0.79 -0.86
C SER A 111 6.43 -1.26 -0.48
N TYR A 112 7.21 -0.40 0.12
CA TYR A 112 8.63 -0.64 0.42
C TYR A 112 8.86 -1.76 1.42
N LEU A 113 8.06 -1.85 2.51
CA LEU A 113 8.22 -2.91 3.51
C LEU A 113 7.92 -4.29 2.93
N ASN A 114 6.89 -4.41 2.07
CA ASN A 114 6.63 -5.66 1.37
C ASN A 114 7.76 -5.99 0.39
N GLY A 115 8.29 -5.01 -0.33
CA GLY A 115 9.46 -5.20 -1.19
C GLY A 115 10.69 -5.68 -0.40
N MET A 116 10.96 -5.10 0.76
CA MET A 116 12.06 -5.53 1.63
C MET A 116 11.87 -6.98 2.10
N ARG A 117 10.66 -7.35 2.54
CA ARG A 117 10.33 -8.73 2.93
C ARG A 117 10.54 -9.74 1.79
N MET A 118 10.51 -9.29 0.55
CA MET A 118 10.73 -10.10 -0.66
C MET A 118 12.11 -9.88 -1.26
N GLY A 119 13.12 -9.55 -0.43
CA GLY A 119 14.54 -9.52 -0.77
C GLY A 119 15.05 -8.21 -1.37
N GLN A 120 14.32 -7.10 -1.25
CA GLN A 120 14.81 -5.77 -1.63
C GLN A 120 15.45 -5.07 -0.43
N GLU A 121 16.60 -5.54 0.04
CA GLU A 121 17.26 -5.04 1.25
C GLU A 121 17.58 -3.53 1.20
N ALA A 122 17.87 -2.98 0.02
CA ALA A 122 18.14 -1.55 -0.16
C ALA A 122 16.96 -0.63 0.20
N TYR A 123 15.76 -1.19 0.46
CA TYR A 123 14.58 -0.42 0.86
C TYR A 123 14.56 -0.05 2.35
N ASP A 124 15.43 -0.62 3.16
CA ASP A 124 15.54 -0.35 4.59
C ASP A 124 15.71 1.15 4.90
N THR A 125 16.55 1.83 4.15
CA THR A 125 16.82 3.28 4.33
C THR A 125 15.58 4.13 4.12
N ILE A 126 14.72 3.76 3.15
CA ILE A 126 13.46 4.45 2.87
C ILE A 126 12.45 4.22 4.01
N ILE A 127 12.37 2.98 4.49
CA ILE A 127 11.49 2.60 5.61
C ILE A 127 11.90 3.33 6.89
N VAL A 128 13.19 3.35 7.21
CA VAL A 128 13.74 4.07 8.37
C VAL A 128 13.47 5.58 8.26
N GLN A 129 13.64 6.17 7.08
CA GLN A 129 13.33 7.58 6.88
C GLN A 129 11.82 7.85 7.07
N ALA A 130 10.95 7.00 6.55
CA ALA A 130 9.50 7.13 6.74
C ALA A 130 9.12 7.04 8.24
N ALA A 131 9.72 6.11 8.97
CA ALA A 131 9.52 6.00 10.43
C ALA A 131 9.98 7.26 11.17
N LYS A 132 11.14 7.84 10.78
CA LYS A 132 11.60 9.12 11.33
C LYS A 132 10.62 10.25 11.02
N SER A 133 10.09 10.32 9.82
CA SER A 133 9.09 11.30 9.41
C SER A 133 7.80 11.16 10.22
N LEU A 134 7.31 9.95 10.43
CA LEU A 134 6.14 9.65 11.24
C LEU A 134 6.38 10.03 12.73
N SER A 135 7.57 9.73 13.27
CA SER A 135 7.91 10.01 14.66
C SER A 135 7.89 11.51 15.01
N THR A 136 8.03 12.40 14.02
CA THR A 136 7.88 13.85 14.24
C THR A 136 6.48 14.25 14.70
N ARG A 137 5.51 13.35 14.55
CA ARG A 137 4.13 13.53 14.96
C ARG A 137 3.88 13.13 16.42
N PHE A 138 4.91 12.69 17.14
CA PHE A 138 4.82 12.37 18.56
C PHE A 138 4.51 13.61 19.38
N ARG A 139 3.53 13.51 20.26
CA ARG A 139 3.08 14.56 21.19
C ARG A 139 3.38 14.10 22.61
N SER A 140 4.48 14.58 23.17
CA SER A 140 4.99 14.14 24.47
C SER A 140 3.99 14.38 25.62
N GLY A 141 3.23 15.49 25.57
CA GLY A 141 2.21 15.78 26.58
C GLY A 141 1.04 14.78 26.60
N ALA A 142 0.71 14.19 25.46
CA ALA A 142 -0.34 13.16 25.33
C ALA A 142 0.22 11.73 25.26
N GLY A 143 1.53 11.57 25.03
CA GLY A 143 2.18 10.26 24.88
C GLY A 143 1.80 9.50 23.60
N VAL A 144 1.40 10.19 22.53
CA VAL A 144 0.83 9.58 21.33
C VAL A 144 1.42 10.14 20.04
N ILE A 145 1.33 9.37 18.96
CA ILE A 145 1.56 9.87 17.59
C ILE A 145 0.23 10.38 17.05
N GLN A 146 0.17 11.68 16.75
CA GLN A 146 -1.04 12.34 16.24
C GLN A 146 -1.34 11.95 14.80
N SER A 147 -2.58 11.52 14.52
CA SER A 147 -2.98 11.03 13.19
C SER A 147 -2.99 12.12 12.12
N TRP A 148 -3.60 13.28 12.39
CA TRP A 148 -3.73 14.40 11.45
C TRP A 148 -3.39 15.71 12.11
N ASN A 149 -3.14 16.73 11.27
CA ASN A 149 -3.07 18.10 11.75
C ASN A 149 -4.47 18.61 12.11
N THR A 150 -4.59 19.33 13.21
CA THR A 150 -5.88 19.73 13.76
C THR A 150 -6.14 21.24 13.68
N ARG A 151 -5.19 21.99 13.10
CA ARG A 151 -5.33 23.45 12.97
C ARG A 151 -6.15 23.88 11.76
N THR A 152 -6.37 22.98 10.79
CA THR A 152 -7.08 23.26 9.53
C THR A 152 -7.93 22.08 9.12
N GLY A 153 -8.87 22.31 8.21
CA GLY A 153 -9.71 21.26 7.64
C GLY A 153 -10.83 20.80 8.56
N TRP A 154 -11.40 19.65 8.25
CA TRP A 154 -12.55 19.08 8.95
C TRP A 154 -12.22 18.65 10.39
N GLN A 155 -10.96 18.35 10.70
CA GLN A 155 -10.50 18.02 12.03
C GLN A 155 -10.58 19.23 12.97
N ALA A 156 -10.20 20.41 12.47
CA ALA A 156 -10.33 21.67 13.21
C ALA A 156 -11.79 22.00 13.52
N GLN A 157 -12.69 21.77 12.57
CA GLN A 157 -14.13 21.98 12.74
C GLN A 157 -14.76 21.10 13.84
N ARG A 158 -14.15 19.94 14.13
CA ARG A 158 -14.57 19.03 15.20
C ARG A 158 -13.97 19.36 16.56
N GLY A 159 -13.10 20.36 16.65
CA GLY A 159 -12.44 20.74 17.90
C GLY A 159 -11.43 19.70 18.42
N TRP A 160 -10.90 18.83 17.54
CA TRP A 160 -9.94 17.83 17.96
C TRP A 160 -8.55 18.45 18.16
N GLU A 161 -7.91 18.12 19.28
CA GLU A 161 -6.56 18.61 19.58
C GLU A 161 -5.47 17.60 19.22
N SER A 162 -5.64 16.34 19.58
CA SER A 162 -4.64 15.28 19.35
C SER A 162 -5.31 13.97 18.95
N PRO A 163 -5.99 13.91 17.78
CA PRO A 163 -6.69 12.71 17.36
C PRO A 163 -5.70 11.59 17.06
N VAL A 164 -6.03 10.40 17.53
CA VAL A 164 -5.34 9.15 17.27
C VAL A 164 -6.35 8.15 16.78
N ILE A 165 -6.05 7.48 15.68
CA ILE A 165 -6.84 6.35 15.18
C ILE A 165 -5.96 5.10 15.11
N ILE A 166 -6.60 3.93 15.01
CA ILE A 166 -5.90 2.65 15.01
C ILE A 166 -4.92 2.53 13.84
N ASP A 167 -5.18 3.24 12.76
CA ASP A 167 -4.32 3.25 11.56
C ASP A 167 -2.89 3.74 11.84
N ASN A 168 -2.65 4.41 12.96
CA ASN A 168 -1.30 4.74 13.42
C ASN A 168 -0.43 3.49 13.71
N MET A 169 -1.05 2.31 13.78
CA MET A 169 -0.36 1.04 13.98
C MET A 169 0.32 0.50 12.70
N MET A 170 0.09 1.11 11.54
CA MET A 170 0.66 0.71 10.25
C MET A 170 2.10 1.19 10.07
#